data_66045844cb1047688801971f9d095bd3
#
_entry.id   66045844cb1047688801971f9d095bd3
#
_cell.length_a   1.000
_cell.length_b   1.000
_cell.length_c   1.000
_cell.angle_alpha   90.00
_cell.angle_beta   90.00
_cell.angle_gamma   90.00
#
_symmetry.space_group_name_H-M   'P 1'
#
loop_
_entity.id
_entity.type
_entity.pdbx_description
1 polymer ?
#
loop_
_entity_poly.entity_id
_entity_poly.type
_entity_poly.pdbx_seq_one_letter_code
_entity_poly.pdbx_strand_id
1 'polypeptide(L)'
;MLPVSEKELSDVLKKLDISDINNATIRQCVNVANELENISGEKFVHLEFGIPGIAACQIGVDAQKKALDSGYASVYPPACGIQELKDNGARFVKAFTGIDINPEGIVPTTGSMQGCYNLLLECSQLNPDKDTVVYLNPGFPSHYVQAKVIGLKTRMFDIYDCRGELLRDKLESLFSDGKVCAIVYSNPNNPSWVCLTEAELKILGEMCTKYDVIALEDMAYMCMDFRKDRSVPFAAPYQPSVANYTDNWVMMISASKIFSYAGERIAMVAISDKLYAREYPQLRARYGIGHFGDNFSLTFIYVNSSGTSHTAQCAFAAMLGAAADGMYDFVDNMREYAHRAARVKDAFRANGFHLVYDKDLDEDVSDGFFFTVGYPGKTGSELLLGLLRCGVCAITLTSTRSTREGIRVCVSLMKSEDDFVRLERGLERFRELFETA
;
A
#
# COMPACT_ATOMS: atom_id res chain seq x y z
N MET A 1 -0.17 -21.30 -30.27
CA MET A 1 0.94 -20.41 -30.76
C MET A 1 1.09 -19.27 -29.76
N LEU A 2 2.32 -18.96 -29.38
CA LEU A 2 2.60 -17.85 -28.44
C LEU A 2 2.49 -16.50 -29.17
N PRO A 3 1.90 -15.46 -28.56
CA PRO A 3 1.81 -14.12 -29.16
C PRO A 3 3.18 -13.44 -29.31
N VAL A 4 4.16 -13.83 -28.48
CA VAL A 4 5.50 -13.24 -28.47
C VAL A 4 6.57 -14.32 -28.51
N SER A 5 7.50 -14.23 -29.44
CA SER A 5 8.68 -15.06 -29.49
C SER A 5 9.72 -14.65 -28.45
N GLU A 6 10.64 -15.55 -28.12
CA GLU A 6 11.75 -15.26 -27.20
C GLU A 6 12.66 -14.12 -27.74
N LYS A 7 12.84 -14.07 -29.06
CA LYS A 7 13.63 -13.02 -29.70
C LYS A 7 12.97 -11.64 -29.53
N GLU A 8 11.67 -11.53 -29.81
CA GLU A 8 10.93 -10.26 -29.68
C GLU A 8 10.97 -9.74 -28.23
N LEU A 9 10.76 -10.63 -27.24
CA LEU A 9 10.89 -10.27 -25.83
C LEU A 9 12.30 -9.77 -25.51
N SER A 10 13.36 -10.49 -25.96
CA SER A 10 14.74 -10.07 -25.74
C SER A 10 15.05 -8.71 -26.38
N ASP A 11 14.55 -8.47 -27.58
CA ASP A 11 14.76 -7.21 -28.30
C ASP A 11 14.06 -6.03 -27.58
N VAL A 12 12.84 -6.25 -27.04
CA VAL A 12 12.13 -5.25 -26.23
C VAL A 12 12.85 -4.95 -24.93
N LEU A 13 13.32 -5.95 -24.19
CA LEU A 13 14.08 -5.75 -22.96
C LEU A 13 15.36 -4.93 -23.20
N LYS A 14 16.09 -5.23 -24.28
CA LYS A 14 17.27 -4.44 -24.71
C LYS A 14 16.90 -3.01 -25.08
N LYS A 15 15.83 -2.81 -25.85
CA LYS A 15 15.32 -1.47 -26.26
C LYS A 15 15.01 -0.60 -25.04
N LEU A 16 14.48 -1.20 -23.97
CA LEU A 16 14.07 -0.51 -22.74
C LEU A 16 15.18 -0.47 -21.67
N ASP A 17 16.39 -0.94 -21.99
CA ASP A 17 17.54 -1.01 -21.07
C ASP A 17 17.22 -1.76 -19.76
N ILE A 18 16.51 -2.89 -19.87
CA ILE A 18 16.16 -3.75 -18.74
C ILE A 18 17.08 -4.98 -18.79
N SER A 19 18.15 -4.94 -18.03
CA SER A 19 19.10 -6.05 -17.90
C SER A 19 18.67 -7.13 -16.90
N ASP A 20 17.85 -6.76 -15.93
CA ASP A 20 17.35 -7.66 -14.90
C ASP A 20 15.85 -7.42 -14.65
N ILE A 21 15.03 -8.34 -15.16
CA ILE A 21 13.57 -8.27 -15.00
C ILE A 21 13.12 -8.51 -13.55
N ASN A 22 13.92 -9.17 -12.72
CA ASN A 22 13.61 -9.39 -11.31
C ASN A 22 13.52 -8.09 -10.50
N ASN A 23 14.33 -7.10 -10.87
CA ASN A 23 14.37 -5.81 -10.21
C ASN A 23 13.63 -4.72 -11.01
N ALA A 24 12.92 -5.08 -12.08
CA ALA A 24 12.16 -4.14 -12.87
C ALA A 24 11.07 -3.47 -12.03
N THR A 25 10.96 -2.16 -12.16
CA THR A 25 9.89 -1.38 -11.54
C THR A 25 8.54 -1.68 -12.21
N ILE A 26 7.43 -1.42 -11.50
CA ILE A 26 6.08 -1.56 -12.06
C ILE A 26 5.96 -0.83 -13.41
N ARG A 27 6.52 0.39 -13.51
CA ARG A 27 6.47 1.18 -14.76
C ARG A 27 7.28 0.54 -15.89
N GLN A 28 8.42 -0.06 -15.59
CA GLN A 28 9.20 -0.79 -16.59
C GLN A 28 8.44 -2.02 -17.08
N CYS A 29 7.80 -2.79 -16.20
CA CYS A 29 6.96 -3.93 -16.60
C CYS A 29 5.80 -3.49 -17.50
N VAL A 30 5.12 -2.38 -17.15
CA VAL A 30 4.07 -1.79 -18.01
C VAL A 30 4.61 -1.43 -19.40
N ASN A 31 5.77 -0.78 -19.46
CA ASN A 31 6.38 -0.39 -20.75
C ASN A 31 6.73 -1.63 -21.60
N VAL A 32 7.24 -2.71 -20.95
CA VAL A 32 7.51 -3.98 -21.66
C VAL A 32 6.21 -4.56 -22.23
N ALA A 33 5.15 -4.64 -21.41
CA ALA A 33 3.87 -5.17 -21.86
C ALA A 33 3.30 -4.37 -23.03
N ASN A 34 3.29 -3.04 -22.95
CA ASN A 34 2.79 -2.18 -24.01
C ASN A 34 3.58 -2.33 -25.34
N GLU A 35 4.90 -2.46 -25.28
CA GLU A 35 5.72 -2.71 -26.47
C GLU A 35 5.42 -4.09 -27.09
N LEU A 36 5.23 -5.12 -26.24
CA LEU A 36 4.89 -6.45 -26.70
C LEU A 36 3.46 -6.52 -27.27
N GLU A 37 2.50 -5.77 -26.71
CA GLU A 37 1.17 -5.60 -27.31
C GLU A 37 1.24 -5.00 -28.71
N ASN A 38 2.06 -3.96 -28.89
CA ASN A 38 2.23 -3.32 -30.19
C ASN A 38 2.86 -4.26 -31.24
N ILE A 39 3.77 -5.14 -30.82
CA ILE A 39 4.45 -6.09 -31.71
C ILE A 39 3.51 -7.25 -32.09
N SER A 40 2.82 -7.84 -31.09
CA SER A 40 1.98 -9.01 -31.28
C SER A 40 0.60 -8.69 -31.87
N GLY A 41 0.11 -7.46 -31.67
CA GLY A 41 -1.27 -7.06 -31.98
C GLY A 41 -2.32 -7.67 -31.04
N GLU A 42 -1.91 -8.45 -30.03
CA GLU A 42 -2.80 -8.99 -29.00
C GLU A 42 -2.83 -8.09 -27.75
N LYS A 43 -4.01 -7.89 -27.15
CA LYS A 43 -4.13 -7.22 -25.84
C LYS A 43 -3.64 -8.14 -24.73
N PHE A 44 -2.79 -7.61 -23.85
CA PHE A 44 -2.28 -8.31 -22.69
C PHE A 44 -3.21 -8.19 -21.49
N VAL A 45 -3.03 -9.10 -20.56
CA VAL A 45 -3.61 -9.00 -19.22
C VAL A 45 -2.62 -8.32 -18.30
N HIS A 46 -3.02 -7.19 -17.74
CA HIS A 46 -2.19 -6.34 -16.87
C HIS A 46 -2.45 -6.63 -15.40
N LEU A 47 -1.62 -7.45 -14.77
CA LEU A 47 -1.67 -7.81 -13.35
C LEU A 47 -0.58 -7.11 -12.52
N GLU A 48 0.28 -6.32 -13.16
CA GLU A 48 1.37 -5.57 -12.53
C GLU A 48 0.91 -4.26 -11.89
N PHE A 49 -0.19 -3.68 -12.38
CA PHE A 49 -0.59 -2.32 -12.02
C PHE A 49 -1.54 -2.31 -10.81
N GLY A 50 -1.08 -1.81 -9.68
CA GLY A 50 -1.89 -1.64 -8.48
C GLY A 50 -2.77 -0.37 -8.50
N ILE A 51 -3.49 -0.09 -9.59
CA ILE A 51 -4.43 1.05 -9.70
C ILE A 51 -5.88 0.60 -9.42
N PRO A 52 -6.79 1.52 -9.02
CA PRO A 52 -8.21 1.21 -8.89
C PRO A 52 -8.84 0.70 -10.19
N GLY A 53 -9.70 -0.29 -10.08
CA GLY A 53 -10.40 -0.90 -11.21
C GLY A 53 -11.91 -0.71 -11.19
N ILE A 54 -12.43 -0.04 -10.16
CA ILE A 54 -13.84 0.37 -10.01
C ILE A 54 -13.95 1.88 -10.11
N ALA A 55 -15.17 2.39 -10.32
CA ALA A 55 -15.42 3.82 -10.46
C ALA A 55 -15.01 4.60 -9.22
N ALA A 56 -14.58 5.85 -9.42
CA ALA A 56 -14.32 6.78 -8.33
C ALA A 56 -15.61 7.06 -7.53
N CYS A 57 -15.44 7.25 -6.22
CA CYS A 57 -16.57 7.60 -5.34
C CYS A 57 -17.24 8.89 -5.81
N GLN A 58 -18.52 8.80 -6.21
CA GLN A 58 -19.26 9.92 -6.78
C GLN A 58 -19.43 11.08 -5.80
N ILE A 59 -19.56 10.79 -4.50
CA ILE A 59 -19.65 11.81 -3.43
C ILE A 59 -18.41 12.72 -3.46
N GLY A 60 -17.22 12.13 -3.62
CA GLY A 60 -15.97 12.89 -3.75
C GLY A 60 -15.94 13.73 -5.02
N VAL A 61 -16.35 13.15 -6.15
CA VAL A 61 -16.40 13.87 -7.44
C VAL A 61 -17.32 15.09 -7.36
N ASP A 62 -18.49 14.94 -6.76
CA ASP A 62 -19.48 16.02 -6.66
C ASP A 62 -19.03 17.11 -5.67
N ALA A 63 -18.44 16.72 -4.55
CA ALA A 63 -17.85 17.65 -3.57
C ALA A 63 -16.70 18.46 -4.19
N GLN A 64 -15.85 17.82 -4.99
CA GLN A 64 -14.75 18.50 -5.67
C GLN A 64 -15.24 19.49 -6.72
N LYS A 65 -16.23 19.13 -7.53
CA LYS A 65 -16.88 20.05 -8.48
C LYS A 65 -17.46 21.25 -7.77
N LYS A 66 -18.20 21.05 -6.67
CA LYS A 66 -18.75 22.14 -5.85
C LYS A 66 -17.65 23.05 -5.30
N ALA A 67 -16.53 22.49 -4.86
CA ALA A 67 -15.39 23.30 -4.38
C ALA A 67 -14.76 24.13 -5.50
N LEU A 68 -14.66 23.58 -6.72
CA LEU A 68 -14.21 24.32 -7.89
C LEU A 68 -15.17 25.47 -8.24
N ASP A 69 -16.47 25.22 -8.28
CA ASP A 69 -17.52 26.23 -8.53
C ASP A 69 -17.51 27.33 -7.47
N SER A 70 -17.13 26.99 -6.23
CA SER A 70 -16.99 27.94 -5.11
C SER A 70 -15.69 28.75 -5.14
N GLY A 71 -14.83 28.56 -6.16
CA GLY A 71 -13.60 29.33 -6.33
C GLY A 71 -12.41 28.89 -5.47
N TYR A 72 -12.48 27.71 -4.87
CA TYR A 72 -11.41 27.20 -3.99
C TYR A 72 -10.09 26.93 -4.74
N ALA A 73 -10.14 26.80 -6.08
CA ALA A 73 -8.93 26.66 -6.90
C ALA A 73 -7.97 27.86 -6.79
N SER A 74 -8.47 29.06 -6.44
CA SER A 74 -7.67 30.29 -6.30
C SER A 74 -7.20 30.58 -4.87
N VAL A 75 -7.51 29.70 -3.91
CA VAL A 75 -7.23 29.93 -2.49
C VAL A 75 -6.35 28.82 -1.91
N TYR A 76 -5.21 29.21 -1.32
CA TYR A 76 -4.38 28.24 -0.59
C TYR A 76 -5.16 27.69 0.61
N PRO A 77 -5.18 26.36 0.82
CA PRO A 77 -5.73 25.78 2.04
C PRO A 77 -4.79 26.06 3.22
N PRO A 78 -5.26 25.94 4.47
CA PRO A 78 -4.37 25.87 5.61
C PRO A 78 -3.34 24.74 5.45
N ALA A 79 -2.08 24.96 5.83
CA ALA A 79 -1.02 23.97 5.69
C ALA A 79 -1.32 22.66 6.45
N CYS A 80 -1.98 22.77 7.62
CA CYS A 80 -2.43 21.64 8.44
C CYS A 80 -3.74 20.99 7.95
N GLY A 81 -4.35 21.49 6.86
CA GLY A 81 -5.60 21.00 6.31
C GLY A 81 -6.84 21.79 6.69
N ILE A 82 -7.91 21.62 5.90
CA ILE A 82 -9.22 22.24 6.17
C ILE A 82 -9.89 21.54 7.36
N GLN A 83 -10.64 22.30 8.17
CA GLN A 83 -11.27 21.78 9.39
C GLN A 83 -12.23 20.62 9.12
N GLU A 84 -13.03 20.70 8.06
CA GLU A 84 -13.95 19.64 7.68
C GLU A 84 -13.25 18.29 7.42
N LEU A 85 -12.07 18.32 6.79
CA LEU A 85 -11.28 17.10 6.58
C LEU A 85 -10.75 16.56 7.90
N LYS A 86 -10.29 17.43 8.80
CA LYS A 86 -9.78 17.04 10.12
C LYS A 86 -10.86 16.38 10.95
N ASP A 87 -12.04 17.00 11.03
CA ASP A 87 -13.17 16.48 11.80
C ASP A 87 -13.70 15.16 11.25
N ASN A 88 -13.94 15.08 9.92
CA ASN A 88 -14.41 13.87 9.28
C ASN A 88 -13.35 12.77 9.26
N GLY A 89 -12.07 13.14 9.17
CA GLY A 89 -10.95 12.21 9.27
C GLY A 89 -10.88 11.53 10.64
N ALA A 90 -10.99 12.31 11.73
CA ALA A 90 -11.02 11.77 13.09
C ALA A 90 -12.25 10.87 13.32
N ARG A 91 -13.42 11.29 12.84
CA ARG A 91 -14.65 10.46 12.88
C ARG A 91 -14.49 9.16 12.09
N PHE A 92 -13.89 9.20 10.91
CA PHE A 92 -13.64 8.01 10.09
C PHE A 92 -12.67 7.04 10.77
N VAL A 93 -11.58 7.53 11.34
CA VAL A 93 -10.65 6.70 12.12
C VAL A 93 -11.41 6.01 13.25
N LYS A 94 -12.18 6.75 14.04
CA LYS A 94 -12.99 6.16 15.11
C LYS A 94 -14.01 5.15 14.59
N ALA A 95 -14.70 5.47 13.50
CA ALA A 95 -15.76 4.64 12.94
C ALA A 95 -15.27 3.25 12.52
N PHE A 96 -14.05 3.15 11.99
CA PHE A 96 -13.55 1.91 11.38
C PHE A 96 -12.38 1.25 12.10
N THR A 97 -11.72 1.94 13.05
CA THR A 97 -10.66 1.36 13.89
C THR A 97 -11.01 1.32 15.39
N GLY A 98 -12.05 2.05 15.80
CA GLY A 98 -12.38 2.23 17.21
C GLY A 98 -11.46 3.21 17.96
N ILE A 99 -10.48 3.82 17.30
CA ILE A 99 -9.48 4.71 17.91
C ILE A 99 -10.00 6.15 17.96
N ASP A 100 -10.05 6.73 19.14
CA ASP A 100 -10.27 8.16 19.31
C ASP A 100 -8.98 8.95 19.03
N ILE A 101 -9.10 10.00 18.24
CA ILE A 101 -7.99 10.89 17.90
C ILE A 101 -8.51 12.34 17.84
N ASN A 102 -7.70 13.28 18.31
CA ASN A 102 -7.98 14.69 18.13
C ASN A 102 -7.94 15.04 16.64
N PRO A 103 -8.90 15.81 16.10
CA PRO A 103 -8.86 16.28 14.71
C PRO A 103 -7.55 16.98 14.33
N GLU A 104 -6.83 17.61 15.28
CA GLU A 104 -5.52 18.19 15.03
C GLU A 104 -4.48 17.16 14.54
N GLY A 105 -4.59 15.91 14.97
CA GLY A 105 -3.74 14.80 14.51
C GLY A 105 -3.98 14.37 13.06
N ILE A 106 -5.04 14.87 12.40
CA ILE A 106 -5.33 14.60 10.99
C ILE A 106 -4.65 15.64 10.10
N VAL A 107 -3.70 15.21 9.28
CA VAL A 107 -2.98 16.11 8.36
C VAL A 107 -3.09 15.56 6.92
N PRO A 108 -3.62 16.35 5.96
CA PRO A 108 -3.72 15.93 4.56
C PRO A 108 -2.36 15.87 3.88
N THR A 109 -2.23 14.91 2.96
CA THR A 109 -1.01 14.71 2.17
C THR A 109 -1.34 14.46 0.69
N THR A 110 -0.39 14.76 -0.19
CA THR A 110 -0.51 14.48 -1.64
C THR A 110 -0.31 12.99 -1.89
N GLY A 111 -1.33 12.20 -1.54
CA GLY A 111 -1.28 10.74 -1.42
C GLY A 111 -0.41 10.28 -0.25
N SER A 112 -0.57 9.01 0.17
CA SER A 112 0.24 8.41 1.24
C SER A 112 1.74 8.40 0.92
N MET A 113 2.12 8.52 -0.36
CA MET A 113 3.52 8.62 -0.78
C MET A 113 4.22 9.85 -0.20
N GLN A 114 3.59 11.03 -0.24
CA GLN A 114 4.13 12.24 0.40
C GLN A 114 4.14 12.08 1.92
N GLY A 115 3.06 11.51 2.48
CA GLY A 115 2.97 11.23 3.91
C GLY A 115 4.12 10.38 4.39
N CYS A 116 4.33 9.22 3.78
CA CYS A 116 5.41 8.29 4.16
C CYS A 116 6.80 8.93 4.01
N TYR A 117 7.06 9.62 2.88
CA TYR A 117 8.34 10.28 2.66
C TYR A 117 8.68 11.31 3.76
N ASN A 118 7.72 12.17 4.07
CA ASN A 118 7.90 13.20 5.09
C ASN A 118 7.99 12.61 6.51
N LEU A 119 7.22 11.55 6.81
CA LEU A 119 7.32 10.83 8.08
C LEU A 119 8.69 10.17 8.25
N LEU A 120 9.21 9.50 7.23
CA LEU A 120 10.54 8.92 7.26
C LEU A 120 11.62 10.00 7.47
N LEU A 121 11.50 11.12 6.77
CA LEU A 121 12.41 12.25 6.90
C LEU A 121 12.36 12.83 8.32
N GLU A 122 11.17 13.04 8.89
CA GLU A 122 11.03 13.56 10.24
C GLU A 122 11.52 12.57 11.29
N CYS A 123 11.11 11.31 11.23
CA CYS A 123 11.54 10.27 12.17
C CYS A 123 13.08 10.14 12.22
N SER A 124 13.76 10.34 11.09
CA SER A 124 15.23 10.31 11.03
C SER A 124 15.91 11.48 11.74
N GLN A 125 15.16 12.51 12.11
CA GLN A 125 15.71 13.74 12.70
C GLN A 125 15.33 13.91 14.19
N LEU A 126 14.54 12.98 14.74
CA LEU A 126 14.13 13.03 16.14
C LEU A 126 15.28 12.73 17.10
N ASN A 127 16.16 11.85 16.68
CA ASN A 127 17.34 11.43 17.43
C ASN A 127 18.49 11.14 16.44
N PRO A 128 19.64 11.83 16.53
CA PRO A 128 20.76 11.65 15.59
C PRO A 128 21.38 10.25 15.63
N ASP A 129 21.16 9.49 16.70
CA ASP A 129 21.65 8.12 16.83
C ASP A 129 20.76 7.08 16.13
N LYS A 130 19.55 7.48 15.70
CA LYS A 130 18.57 6.61 15.04
C LYS A 130 18.49 6.91 13.55
N ASP A 131 19.22 6.17 12.74
CA ASP A 131 19.33 6.35 11.28
C ASP A 131 18.77 5.20 10.44
N THR A 132 18.06 4.28 11.08
CA THR A 132 17.62 3.03 10.48
C THR A 132 16.10 2.90 10.49
N VAL A 133 15.53 2.44 9.38
CA VAL A 133 14.11 2.06 9.25
C VAL A 133 13.99 0.56 9.08
N VAL A 134 13.01 -0.04 9.76
CA VAL A 134 12.66 -1.45 9.60
C VAL A 134 11.45 -1.59 8.69
N TYR A 135 11.48 -2.56 7.78
CA TYR A 135 10.37 -2.92 6.91
C TYR A 135 9.92 -4.35 7.16
N LEU A 136 8.60 -4.55 7.26
CA LEU A 136 8.01 -5.87 7.17
C LEU A 136 7.85 -6.22 5.68
N ASN A 137 8.63 -7.23 5.27
CA ASN A 137 8.61 -7.74 3.90
C ASN A 137 7.57 -8.88 3.74
N PRO A 138 7.14 -9.12 2.50
CA PRO A 138 7.33 -8.28 1.33
C PRO A 138 6.60 -6.95 1.49
N GLY A 139 6.99 -5.91 0.75
CA GLY A 139 6.41 -4.58 0.94
C GLY A 139 6.32 -3.76 -0.35
N PHE A 140 5.72 -2.58 -0.23
CA PHE A 140 5.57 -1.69 -1.37
C PHE A 140 6.94 -1.11 -1.80
N PRO A 141 7.39 -1.35 -3.05
CA PRO A 141 8.76 -1.01 -3.48
C PRO A 141 9.15 0.45 -3.28
N SER A 142 8.19 1.37 -3.40
CA SER A 142 8.47 2.80 -3.29
C SER A 142 8.91 3.23 -1.88
N HIS A 143 8.48 2.55 -0.83
CA HIS A 143 8.90 2.87 0.55
C HIS A 143 10.41 2.67 0.73
N TYR A 144 10.99 1.62 0.15
CA TYR A 144 12.44 1.38 0.19
C TYR A 144 13.22 2.44 -0.60
N VAL A 145 12.66 2.88 -1.74
CA VAL A 145 13.27 3.93 -2.54
C VAL A 145 13.26 5.25 -1.77
N GLN A 146 12.19 5.57 -1.04
CA GLN A 146 12.11 6.76 -0.20
C GLN A 146 13.20 6.78 0.87
N ALA A 147 13.38 5.68 1.61
CA ALA A 147 14.46 5.59 2.59
C ALA A 147 15.84 5.78 1.95
N LYS A 148 16.06 5.19 0.76
CA LYS A 148 17.30 5.36 0.01
C LYS A 148 17.54 6.80 -0.44
N VAL A 149 16.50 7.51 -0.89
CA VAL A 149 16.59 8.93 -1.27
C VAL A 149 16.95 9.81 -0.08
N ILE A 150 16.40 9.52 1.10
CA ILE A 150 16.66 10.23 2.36
C ILE A 150 18.09 9.90 2.89
N GLY A 151 18.65 8.75 2.49
CA GLY A 151 19.95 8.28 2.98
C GLY A 151 19.86 7.43 4.26
N LEU A 152 18.67 6.91 4.59
CA LEU A 152 18.47 6.05 5.74
C LEU A 152 18.97 4.63 5.49
N LYS A 153 19.51 4.01 6.53
CA LYS A 153 19.76 2.58 6.58
C LYS A 153 18.44 1.82 6.68
N THR A 154 18.42 0.63 6.13
CA THR A 154 17.22 -0.21 6.16
C THR A 154 17.55 -1.59 6.71
N ARG A 155 16.64 -2.13 7.54
CA ARG A 155 16.58 -3.52 7.95
C ARG A 155 15.24 -4.08 7.53
N MET A 156 15.19 -5.36 7.25
CA MET A 156 13.96 -5.99 6.79
C MET A 156 13.91 -7.47 7.16
N PHE A 157 12.70 -8.00 7.26
CA PHE A 157 12.45 -9.42 7.44
C PHE A 157 11.11 -9.80 6.82
N ASP A 158 11.00 -11.05 6.35
CA ASP A 158 9.74 -11.57 5.85
C ASP A 158 8.82 -11.88 7.03
N ILE A 159 7.66 -11.19 7.09
CA ILE A 159 6.68 -11.38 8.17
C ILE A 159 6.13 -12.81 8.19
N TYR A 160 6.06 -13.48 7.04
CA TYR A 160 5.54 -14.83 6.93
C TYR A 160 6.38 -15.86 7.69
N ASP A 161 7.69 -15.58 7.85
CA ASP A 161 8.60 -16.44 8.61
C ASP A 161 8.64 -16.09 10.12
N CYS A 162 7.98 -15.00 10.51
CA CYS A 162 8.07 -14.46 11.88
C CYS A 162 6.67 -14.14 12.45
N ARG A 163 5.69 -15.06 12.30
CA ARG A 163 4.33 -14.89 12.79
C ARG A 163 4.20 -15.19 14.29
N GLY A 164 3.17 -14.63 14.91
CA GLY A 164 2.87 -14.85 16.33
C GLY A 164 4.02 -14.38 17.26
N GLU A 165 4.38 -15.19 18.26
CA GLU A 165 5.45 -14.83 19.23
C GLU A 165 6.85 -14.74 18.60
N LEU A 166 7.10 -15.39 17.47
CA LEU A 166 8.38 -15.24 16.74
C LEU A 166 8.63 -13.78 16.29
N LEU A 167 7.56 -13.00 16.14
CA LEU A 167 7.65 -11.57 15.82
C LEU A 167 8.34 -10.79 16.93
N ARG A 168 8.09 -11.14 18.20
CA ARG A 168 8.73 -10.49 19.35
C ARG A 168 10.24 -10.62 19.32
N ASP A 169 10.75 -11.84 19.20
CA ASP A 169 12.18 -12.12 19.16
C ASP A 169 12.84 -11.43 17.96
N LYS A 170 12.13 -11.42 16.82
CA LYS A 170 12.62 -10.77 15.62
C LYS A 170 12.74 -9.25 15.80
N LEU A 171 11.71 -8.60 16.33
CA LEU A 171 11.73 -7.15 16.59
C LEU A 171 12.77 -6.80 17.67
N GLU A 172 12.90 -7.61 18.73
CA GLU A 172 13.94 -7.44 19.74
C GLU A 172 15.33 -7.43 19.09
N SER A 173 15.61 -8.41 18.24
CA SER A 173 16.90 -8.51 17.54
C SER A 173 17.22 -7.32 16.63
N LEU A 174 16.16 -6.66 16.09
CA LEU A 174 16.32 -5.52 15.18
C LEU A 174 16.39 -4.18 15.90
N PHE A 175 15.73 -4.03 17.06
CA PHE A 175 15.60 -2.75 17.77
C PHE A 175 16.61 -2.57 18.90
N SER A 176 17.19 -3.67 19.44
CA SER A 176 17.98 -3.66 20.67
C SER A 176 19.26 -2.81 20.61
N ASP A 177 19.79 -2.54 19.42
CA ASP A 177 20.95 -1.65 19.26
C ASP A 177 20.60 -0.14 19.33
N GLY A 178 19.32 0.20 19.44
CA GLY A 178 18.85 1.58 19.58
C GLY A 178 18.99 2.45 18.32
N LYS A 179 19.21 1.87 17.13
CA LYS A 179 19.42 2.61 15.88
C LYS A 179 18.16 2.84 15.06
N VAL A 180 17.05 2.16 15.41
CA VAL A 180 15.82 2.21 14.62
C VAL A 180 14.98 3.43 15.01
N CYS A 181 14.62 4.27 14.02
CA CYS A 181 13.73 5.42 14.21
C CYS A 181 12.26 5.08 13.90
N ALA A 182 12.02 4.22 12.90
CA ALA A 182 10.67 3.86 12.48
C ALA A 182 10.59 2.42 11.96
N ILE A 183 9.38 1.86 12.00
CA ILE A 183 9.01 0.63 11.31
C ILE A 183 7.84 0.91 10.38
N VAL A 184 7.92 0.42 9.13
CA VAL A 184 6.90 0.63 8.07
C VAL A 184 6.31 -0.70 7.65
N TYR A 185 4.99 -0.78 7.59
CA TYR A 185 4.27 -1.96 7.10
C TYR A 185 2.87 -1.56 6.60
N SER A 186 2.23 -2.43 5.80
CA SER A 186 0.83 -2.29 5.42
C SER A 186 -0.02 -3.43 5.96
N ASN A 187 -1.28 -3.13 6.31
CA ASN A 187 -2.22 -4.10 6.87
C ASN A 187 -3.65 -3.86 6.32
N PRO A 188 -4.18 -4.70 5.38
CA PRO A 188 -3.54 -5.86 4.71
C PRO A 188 -2.25 -5.53 3.97
N ASN A 189 -1.35 -6.52 3.85
CA ASN A 189 -0.05 -6.33 3.25
C ASN A 189 -0.08 -6.29 1.71
N ASN A 190 0.68 -5.40 1.11
CA ASN A 190 0.99 -5.41 -0.31
C ASN A 190 2.45 -5.90 -0.50
N PRO A 191 2.68 -7.07 -1.12
CA PRO A 191 1.78 -7.84 -1.99
C PRO A 191 1.18 -9.11 -1.40
N SER A 192 1.62 -9.57 -0.23
CA SER A 192 1.29 -10.91 0.29
C SER A 192 -0.18 -11.09 0.66
N TRP A 193 -0.87 -9.99 0.94
CA TRP A 193 -2.23 -9.94 1.49
C TRP A 193 -2.35 -10.54 2.90
N VAL A 194 -1.23 -10.83 3.55
CA VAL A 194 -1.19 -11.24 4.96
C VAL A 194 -1.71 -10.09 5.84
N CYS A 195 -2.53 -10.42 6.81
CA CYS A 195 -3.05 -9.49 7.81
C CYS A 195 -2.41 -9.78 9.18
N LEU A 196 -1.87 -8.74 9.82
CA LEU A 196 -1.41 -8.87 11.20
C LEU A 196 -2.61 -9.02 12.13
N THR A 197 -2.51 -9.97 13.03
CA THR A 197 -3.51 -10.18 14.10
C THR A 197 -3.37 -9.13 15.19
N GLU A 198 -4.41 -8.98 16.03
CA GLU A 198 -4.35 -8.11 17.21
C GLU A 198 -3.22 -8.49 18.16
N ALA A 199 -2.93 -9.80 18.30
CA ALA A 199 -1.82 -10.28 19.13
C ALA A 199 -0.46 -9.83 18.57
N GLU A 200 -0.26 -9.92 17.25
CA GLU A 200 0.96 -9.46 16.58
C GLU A 200 1.09 -7.94 16.62
N LEU A 201 -0.01 -7.20 16.42
CA LEU A 201 -0.02 -5.74 16.56
C LEU A 201 0.27 -5.30 18.01
N LYS A 202 -0.18 -6.06 19.00
CA LYS A 202 0.18 -5.82 20.40
C LYS A 202 1.68 -6.01 20.63
N ILE A 203 2.27 -7.08 20.11
CA ILE A 203 3.73 -7.31 20.19
C ILE A 203 4.46 -6.14 19.54
N LEU A 204 4.05 -5.74 18.34
CA LEU A 204 4.64 -4.62 17.61
C LEU A 204 4.56 -3.32 18.43
N GLY A 205 3.39 -2.99 18.98
CA GLY A 205 3.18 -1.80 19.80
C GLY A 205 4.02 -1.79 21.08
N GLU A 206 4.10 -2.92 21.79
CA GLU A 206 4.97 -3.09 22.96
C GLU A 206 6.45 -2.84 22.62
N MET A 207 6.91 -3.38 21.49
CA MET A 207 8.28 -3.20 21.03
C MET A 207 8.56 -1.77 20.56
N CYS A 208 7.61 -1.13 19.88
CA CYS A 208 7.70 0.29 19.51
C CYS A 208 7.79 1.18 20.75
N THR A 209 7.01 0.90 21.79
CA THR A 209 7.08 1.62 23.06
C THR A 209 8.42 1.40 23.78
N LYS A 210 8.86 0.13 23.87
CA LYS A 210 10.10 -0.25 24.60
C LYS A 210 11.34 0.41 24.01
N TYR A 211 11.41 0.52 22.67
CA TYR A 211 12.59 1.01 21.98
C TYR A 211 12.42 2.44 21.42
N ASP A 212 11.31 3.09 21.73
CA ASP A 212 10.95 4.41 21.20
C ASP A 212 11.09 4.46 19.67
N VAL A 213 10.43 3.51 19.00
CA VAL A 213 10.33 3.39 17.54
C VAL A 213 8.94 3.84 17.12
N ILE A 214 8.82 4.61 16.03
CA ILE A 214 7.52 5.04 15.51
C ILE A 214 7.01 4.02 14.49
N ALA A 215 5.80 3.51 14.72
CA ALA A 215 5.09 2.63 13.79
C ALA A 215 4.40 3.46 12.71
N LEU A 216 4.79 3.28 11.46
CA LEU A 216 4.18 3.90 10.28
C LEU A 216 3.32 2.85 9.58
N GLU A 217 2.02 2.88 9.85
CA GLU A 217 1.03 1.90 9.38
C GLU A 217 0.37 2.38 8.10
N ASP A 218 0.70 1.73 6.96
CA ASP A 218 0.08 2.03 5.67
C ASP A 218 -1.27 1.33 5.54
N MET A 219 -2.34 2.09 5.72
CA MET A 219 -3.74 1.66 5.67
C MET A 219 -4.37 1.83 4.27
N ALA A 220 -3.57 1.74 3.20
CA ALA A 220 -4.08 1.91 1.84
C ALA A 220 -5.18 0.89 1.48
N TYR A 221 -5.19 -0.28 2.11
CA TYR A 221 -6.15 -1.38 1.89
C TYR A 221 -7.04 -1.61 3.11
N MET A 222 -7.27 -0.58 3.91
CA MET A 222 -8.09 -0.61 5.12
C MET A 222 -9.45 -1.27 4.86
N CYS A 223 -9.87 -2.15 5.77
CA CYS A 223 -11.11 -2.93 5.72
C CYS A 223 -11.25 -3.90 4.53
N MET A 224 -10.21 -4.16 3.74
CA MET A 224 -10.23 -5.09 2.62
C MET A 224 -9.87 -6.55 2.99
N ASP A 225 -9.78 -6.89 4.26
CA ASP A 225 -9.82 -8.29 4.71
C ASP A 225 -11.28 -8.71 4.85
N PHE A 226 -11.85 -9.24 3.78
CA PHE A 226 -13.28 -9.56 3.67
C PHE A 226 -13.69 -10.84 4.39
N ARG A 227 -12.80 -11.51 5.12
CA ARG A 227 -13.15 -12.62 6.05
C ARG A 227 -14.02 -12.13 7.19
N LYS A 228 -13.91 -10.84 7.54
CA LYS A 228 -14.74 -10.19 8.55
C LYS A 228 -15.44 -8.98 7.94
N ASP A 229 -16.71 -8.82 8.23
CA ASP A 229 -17.47 -7.64 7.79
C ASP A 229 -17.13 -6.44 8.68
N ARG A 230 -16.52 -5.43 8.07
CA ARG A 230 -16.14 -4.15 8.69
C ARG A 230 -16.86 -2.96 8.07
N SER A 231 -18.03 -3.22 7.45
CA SER A 231 -18.78 -2.20 6.73
C SER A 231 -19.56 -1.24 7.65
N VAL A 232 -19.87 -1.68 8.87
CA VAL A 232 -20.72 -0.91 9.79
C VAL A 232 -19.86 0.07 10.62
N PRO A 233 -20.01 1.40 10.41
CA PRO A 233 -19.26 2.38 11.18
C PRO A 233 -19.61 2.33 12.68
N PHE A 234 -18.64 2.61 13.54
CA PHE A 234 -18.73 2.61 15.00
C PHE A 234 -19.15 1.29 15.64
N ALA A 235 -19.03 0.19 14.91
CA ALA A 235 -19.35 -1.16 15.38
C ALA A 235 -18.21 -2.14 15.10
N ALA A 236 -17.95 -3.05 16.05
CA ALA A 236 -17.02 -4.15 15.83
C ALA A 236 -17.59 -5.15 14.79
N PRO A 237 -16.73 -5.85 14.04
CA PRO A 237 -15.27 -5.86 14.17
C PRO A 237 -14.61 -4.66 13.51
N TYR A 238 -13.68 -4.02 14.21
CA TYR A 238 -12.88 -2.92 13.67
C TYR A 238 -11.70 -3.42 12.83
N GLN A 239 -11.13 -2.52 12.01
CA GLN A 239 -9.83 -2.74 11.39
C GLN A 239 -8.76 -2.81 12.49
N PRO A 240 -8.02 -3.93 12.65
CA PRO A 240 -6.95 -4.01 13.61
C PRO A 240 -5.84 -2.99 13.33
N SER A 241 -5.31 -2.37 14.38
CA SER A 241 -4.23 -1.38 14.27
C SER A 241 -3.32 -1.43 15.49
N VAL A 242 -2.05 -1.10 15.27
CA VAL A 242 -1.06 -0.94 16.35
C VAL A 242 -1.41 0.19 17.32
N ALA A 243 -2.26 1.11 16.91
CA ALA A 243 -2.70 2.26 17.71
C ALA A 243 -3.40 1.87 19.03
N ASN A 244 -3.92 0.65 19.13
CA ASN A 244 -4.48 0.12 20.38
C ASN A 244 -3.40 -0.24 21.43
N TYR A 245 -2.11 -0.29 21.06
CA TYR A 245 -1.07 -0.91 21.88
C TYR A 245 0.16 -0.05 22.13
N THR A 246 0.22 1.13 21.53
CA THR A 246 1.31 2.10 21.72
C THR A 246 0.80 3.50 21.44
N ASP A 247 1.51 4.52 21.90
CA ASP A 247 1.30 5.90 21.52
C ASP A 247 2.24 6.34 20.37
N ASN A 248 3.22 5.52 20.01
CA ASN A 248 4.21 5.78 18.97
C ASN A 248 3.70 5.31 17.60
N TRP A 249 2.61 5.89 17.10
CA TRP A 249 2.03 5.46 15.82
C TRP A 249 1.57 6.61 14.93
N VAL A 250 1.63 6.35 13.63
CA VAL A 250 1.01 7.14 12.58
C VAL A 250 0.33 6.21 11.59
N MET A 251 -0.96 6.41 11.31
CA MET A 251 -1.69 5.75 10.22
C MET A 251 -1.62 6.62 8.97
N MET A 252 -1.41 5.99 7.81
CA MET A 252 -1.51 6.63 6.49
C MET A 252 -2.76 6.11 5.78
N ILE A 253 -3.79 6.95 5.65
CA ILE A 253 -5.09 6.58 5.05
C ILE A 253 -5.24 7.29 3.71
N SER A 254 -5.34 6.50 2.63
CA SER A 254 -5.36 7.01 1.27
C SER A 254 -6.71 6.86 0.60
N ALA A 255 -7.21 7.92 -0.05
CA ALA A 255 -8.40 7.83 -0.89
C ALA A 255 -8.19 6.94 -2.14
N SER A 256 -6.93 6.63 -2.48
CA SER A 256 -6.57 5.96 -3.74
C SER A 256 -7.26 4.61 -3.93
N LYS A 257 -7.41 3.80 -2.86
CA LYS A 257 -7.96 2.44 -2.96
C LYS A 257 -9.36 2.36 -2.37
N ILE A 258 -9.53 2.82 -1.12
CA ILE A 258 -10.80 2.70 -0.42
C ILE A 258 -11.95 3.50 -1.06
N PHE A 259 -11.63 4.57 -1.80
CA PHE A 259 -12.60 5.40 -2.54
C PHE A 259 -12.37 5.44 -4.06
N SER A 260 -11.43 4.65 -4.57
CA SER A 260 -11.02 4.67 -6.00
C SER A 260 -10.65 6.06 -6.51
N TYR A 261 -10.02 6.89 -5.67
CA TYR A 261 -9.75 8.31 -5.92
C TYR A 261 -8.27 8.60 -6.18
N ALA A 262 -7.57 7.65 -6.84
CA ALA A 262 -6.11 7.67 -6.99
C ALA A 262 -5.58 8.84 -7.83
N GLY A 263 -6.37 9.34 -8.80
CA GLY A 263 -5.97 10.43 -9.71
C GLY A 263 -5.79 11.75 -8.99
N GLU A 264 -6.56 12.01 -7.93
CA GLU A 264 -6.61 13.29 -7.23
C GLU A 264 -5.49 13.47 -6.19
N ARG A 265 -4.68 12.44 -5.98
CA ARG A 265 -3.51 12.48 -5.10
C ARG A 265 -3.81 13.00 -3.70
N ILE A 266 -4.85 12.47 -3.06
CA ILE A 266 -5.26 12.85 -1.72
C ILE A 266 -5.17 11.66 -0.75
N ALA A 267 -4.61 11.91 0.42
CA ALA A 267 -4.56 11.04 1.57
C ALA A 267 -4.53 11.89 2.85
N MET A 268 -4.57 11.27 3.99
CA MET A 268 -4.27 11.87 5.27
C MET A 268 -3.32 10.97 6.07
N VAL A 269 -2.56 11.57 6.95
CA VAL A 269 -1.96 10.89 8.09
C VAL A 269 -2.81 11.16 9.33
N ALA A 270 -2.94 10.16 10.19
CA ALA A 270 -3.51 10.29 11.52
C ALA A 270 -2.39 10.00 12.52
N ILE A 271 -2.03 11.01 13.33
CA ILE A 271 -0.93 10.95 14.29
C ILE A 271 -1.51 10.82 15.69
N SER A 272 -1.01 9.89 16.52
CA SER A 272 -1.49 9.77 17.90
C SER A 272 -1.38 11.11 18.66
N ASP A 273 -2.34 11.40 19.54
CA ASP A 273 -2.36 12.67 20.27
C ASP A 273 -1.08 12.90 21.08
N LYS A 274 -0.55 11.84 21.69
CA LYS A 274 0.68 11.92 22.47
C LYS A 274 1.92 12.13 21.59
N LEU A 275 2.00 11.47 20.45
CA LEU A 275 3.09 11.69 19.50
C LEU A 275 3.00 13.07 18.87
N TYR A 276 1.80 13.53 18.50
CA TYR A 276 1.56 14.85 17.93
C TYR A 276 2.11 15.96 18.84
N ALA A 277 1.76 15.89 20.12
CA ALA A 277 2.16 16.87 21.12
C ALA A 277 3.58 16.66 21.68
N ARG A 278 4.25 15.57 21.30
CA ARG A 278 5.58 15.25 21.83
C ARG A 278 6.63 16.20 21.30
N GLU A 279 7.37 16.83 22.21
CA GLU A 279 8.45 17.74 21.89
C GLU A 279 9.77 17.01 21.70
N TYR A 280 10.48 17.37 20.62
CA TYR A 280 11.81 16.90 20.29
C TYR A 280 12.80 18.07 20.23
N PRO A 281 13.80 18.11 21.10
CA PRO A 281 14.80 19.19 21.12
C PRO A 281 15.53 19.38 19.79
N GLN A 282 15.77 18.29 19.06
CA GLN A 282 16.43 18.30 17.75
C GLN A 282 15.59 19.01 16.68
N LEU A 283 14.28 18.78 16.67
CA LEU A 283 13.35 19.47 15.76
C LEU A 283 13.31 20.96 16.11
N ARG A 284 13.20 21.31 17.40
CA ARG A 284 13.19 22.71 17.86
C ARG A 284 14.48 23.41 17.48
N ALA A 285 15.64 22.79 17.72
CA ALA A 285 16.93 23.38 17.41
C ALA A 285 17.12 23.63 15.91
N ARG A 286 16.58 22.72 15.06
CA ARG A 286 16.77 22.79 13.61
C ARG A 286 15.72 23.65 12.90
N TYR A 287 14.45 23.59 13.33
CA TYR A 287 13.30 24.18 12.62
C TYR A 287 12.57 25.27 13.42
N GLY A 288 12.89 25.46 14.68
CA GLY A 288 12.17 26.38 15.57
C GLY A 288 10.83 25.80 16.09
N ILE A 289 10.36 24.69 15.54
CA ILE A 289 9.15 23.96 15.92
C ILE A 289 9.57 22.62 16.54
N GLY A 290 9.22 22.38 17.80
CA GLY A 290 9.67 21.18 18.52
C GLY A 290 8.64 20.05 18.57
N HIS A 291 7.35 20.36 18.48
CA HIS A 291 6.30 19.33 18.50
C HIS A 291 6.26 18.57 17.18
N PHE A 292 6.16 17.24 17.28
CA PHE A 292 6.16 16.35 16.11
C PHE A 292 5.06 16.72 15.10
N GLY A 293 3.81 16.81 15.52
CA GLY A 293 2.68 17.07 14.62
C GLY A 293 2.73 18.44 13.95
N ASP A 294 3.09 19.47 14.73
CA ASP A 294 3.24 20.84 14.20
C ASP A 294 4.40 20.91 13.21
N ASN A 295 5.52 20.24 13.52
CA ASN A 295 6.68 20.23 12.62
C ASN A 295 6.38 19.43 11.34
N PHE A 296 5.65 18.32 11.45
CA PHE A 296 5.22 17.57 10.28
C PHE A 296 4.41 18.43 9.30
N SER A 297 3.41 19.16 9.79
CA SER A 297 2.50 19.96 8.95
C SER A 297 3.12 21.29 8.52
N LEU A 298 3.71 22.05 9.45
CA LEU A 298 4.16 23.43 9.19
C LEU A 298 5.59 23.48 8.62
N THR A 299 6.38 22.42 8.75
CA THR A 299 7.70 22.33 8.14
C THR A 299 7.66 21.38 6.93
N PHE A 300 7.49 20.08 7.13
CA PHE A 300 7.70 19.09 6.06
C PHE A 300 6.63 19.16 4.96
N ILE A 301 5.34 19.23 5.31
CA ILE A 301 4.27 19.36 4.29
C ILE A 301 4.34 20.73 3.64
N TYR A 302 4.49 21.79 4.42
CA TYR A 302 4.51 23.15 3.91
C TYR A 302 5.68 23.39 2.93
N VAL A 303 6.90 23.00 3.29
CA VAL A 303 8.10 23.27 2.49
C VAL A 303 8.07 22.57 1.13
N ASN A 304 7.48 21.39 1.02
CA ASN A 304 7.48 20.64 -0.24
C ASN A 304 6.21 20.77 -1.08
N SER A 305 5.14 21.37 -0.56
CA SER A 305 3.87 21.51 -1.31
C SER A 305 3.05 22.75 -0.97
N SER A 306 3.44 23.56 0.02
CA SER A 306 2.63 24.66 0.59
C SER A 306 1.22 24.23 1.04
N GLY A 307 1.04 22.95 1.31
CA GLY A 307 -0.23 22.30 1.61
C GLY A 307 -0.74 21.41 0.47
N THR A 308 -1.75 20.61 0.78
CA THR A 308 -2.38 19.66 -0.15
C THR A 308 -3.51 20.34 -0.91
N SER A 309 -3.81 19.91 -2.15
CA SER A 309 -4.86 20.47 -3.00
C SER A 309 -6.16 20.76 -2.24
N HIS A 310 -6.64 22.02 -2.26
CA HIS A 310 -7.81 22.45 -1.52
C HIS A 310 -9.08 21.70 -1.94
N THR A 311 -9.32 21.61 -3.24
CA THR A 311 -10.51 20.92 -3.78
C THR A 311 -10.49 19.42 -3.54
N ALA A 312 -9.31 18.80 -3.59
CA ALA A 312 -9.17 17.38 -3.24
C ALA A 312 -9.39 17.11 -1.75
N GLN A 313 -9.03 18.06 -0.86
CA GLN A 313 -9.37 17.95 0.55
C GLN A 313 -10.89 17.99 0.79
N CYS A 314 -11.63 18.88 0.10
CA CYS A 314 -13.09 18.92 0.16
C CYS A 314 -13.72 17.59 -0.30
N ALA A 315 -13.20 17.01 -1.38
CA ALA A 315 -13.65 15.71 -1.85
C ALA A 315 -13.42 14.62 -0.80
N PHE A 316 -12.23 14.58 -0.21
CA PHE A 316 -11.88 13.56 0.77
C PHE A 316 -12.67 13.71 2.06
N ALA A 317 -12.84 14.94 2.54
CA ALA A 317 -13.70 15.23 3.69
C ALA A 317 -15.12 14.71 3.50
N ALA A 318 -15.73 14.95 2.34
CA ALA A 318 -17.07 14.48 2.02
C ALA A 318 -17.15 12.94 1.98
N MET A 319 -16.16 12.27 1.40
CA MET A 319 -16.12 10.79 1.34
C MET A 319 -15.97 10.18 2.74
N LEU A 320 -15.05 10.71 3.55
CA LEU A 320 -14.84 10.25 4.93
C LEU A 320 -16.06 10.46 5.80
N GLY A 321 -16.70 11.64 5.69
CA GLY A 321 -17.94 11.95 6.40
C GLY A 321 -19.06 11.01 6.02
N ALA A 322 -19.32 10.82 4.72
CA ALA A 322 -20.37 9.94 4.24
C ALA A 322 -20.16 8.47 4.65
N ALA A 323 -18.91 8.00 4.68
CA ALA A 323 -18.61 6.66 5.18
C ALA A 323 -18.85 6.55 6.69
N ALA A 324 -18.43 7.53 7.48
CA ALA A 324 -18.66 7.56 8.92
C ALA A 324 -20.15 7.71 9.30
N ASP A 325 -20.94 8.37 8.45
CA ASP A 325 -22.42 8.50 8.63
C ASP A 325 -23.19 7.24 8.17
N GLY A 326 -22.50 6.24 7.59
CA GLY A 326 -23.15 5.06 7.01
C GLY A 326 -23.91 5.34 5.70
N MET A 327 -23.71 6.52 5.08
CA MET A 327 -24.31 6.90 3.81
C MET A 327 -23.54 6.34 2.59
N TYR A 328 -22.33 5.87 2.78
CA TYR A 328 -21.53 5.24 1.75
C TYR A 328 -20.74 4.06 2.31
N ASP A 329 -21.12 2.88 1.89
CA ASP A 329 -20.41 1.64 2.22
C ASP A 329 -19.26 1.42 1.24
N PHE A 330 -18.08 1.91 1.62
CA PHE A 330 -16.88 1.70 0.81
C PHE A 330 -16.37 0.25 0.88
N VAL A 331 -16.65 -0.46 1.97
CA VAL A 331 -16.21 -1.85 2.16
C VAL A 331 -16.94 -2.76 1.18
N ASP A 332 -18.26 -2.63 1.07
CA ASP A 332 -19.04 -3.40 0.10
C ASP A 332 -18.63 -3.06 -1.34
N ASN A 333 -18.43 -1.78 -1.64
CA ASN A 333 -17.95 -1.35 -2.96
C ASN A 333 -16.58 -1.98 -3.33
N MET A 334 -15.69 -2.22 -2.35
CA MET A 334 -14.39 -2.87 -2.57
C MET A 334 -14.48 -4.40 -2.64
N ARG A 335 -15.58 -5.02 -2.23
CA ARG A 335 -15.77 -6.48 -2.21
C ARG A 335 -15.67 -7.10 -3.60
N GLU A 336 -15.93 -6.31 -4.63
CA GLU A 336 -15.70 -6.69 -6.03
C GLU A 336 -14.26 -7.20 -6.27
N TYR A 337 -13.27 -6.65 -5.58
CA TYR A 337 -11.88 -7.15 -5.69
C TYR A 337 -11.71 -8.55 -5.13
N ALA A 338 -12.47 -8.92 -4.09
CA ALA A 338 -12.46 -10.29 -3.58
C ALA A 338 -13.04 -11.28 -4.59
N HIS A 339 -14.16 -10.94 -5.24
CA HIS A 339 -14.75 -11.78 -6.28
C HIS A 339 -13.79 -11.99 -7.46
N ARG A 340 -13.12 -10.93 -7.89
CA ARG A 340 -12.09 -11.02 -8.94
C ARG A 340 -10.92 -11.88 -8.49
N ALA A 341 -10.44 -11.69 -7.25
CA ALA A 341 -9.31 -12.47 -6.73
C ALA A 341 -9.61 -13.96 -6.67
N ALA A 342 -10.78 -14.35 -6.17
CA ALA A 342 -11.20 -15.76 -6.13
C ALA A 342 -11.14 -16.39 -7.53
N ARG A 343 -11.77 -15.76 -8.52
CA ARG A 343 -11.79 -16.24 -9.89
C ARG A 343 -10.41 -16.31 -10.53
N VAL A 344 -9.58 -15.29 -10.33
CA VAL A 344 -8.22 -15.24 -10.88
C VAL A 344 -7.32 -16.29 -10.20
N LYS A 345 -7.43 -16.50 -8.86
CA LYS A 345 -6.73 -17.57 -8.15
C LYS A 345 -7.08 -18.95 -8.72
N ASP A 346 -8.37 -19.21 -9.00
CA ASP A 346 -8.82 -20.48 -9.56
C ASP A 346 -8.24 -20.71 -10.96
N ALA A 347 -8.17 -19.69 -11.81
CA ALA A 347 -7.55 -19.78 -13.13
C ALA A 347 -6.04 -20.12 -13.01
N PHE A 348 -5.31 -19.49 -12.10
CA PHE A 348 -3.90 -19.82 -11.84
C PHE A 348 -3.74 -21.26 -11.34
N ARG A 349 -4.53 -21.69 -10.35
CA ARG A 349 -4.50 -23.06 -9.81
C ARG A 349 -4.79 -24.12 -10.86
N ALA A 350 -5.80 -23.90 -11.71
CA ALA A 350 -6.17 -24.81 -12.81
C ALA A 350 -5.02 -25.00 -13.82
N ASN A 351 -4.06 -24.07 -13.87
CA ASN A 351 -2.90 -24.12 -14.76
C ASN A 351 -1.58 -24.47 -14.03
N GLY A 352 -1.65 -25.08 -12.84
CA GLY A 352 -0.49 -25.66 -12.14
C GLY A 352 0.27 -24.68 -11.24
N PHE A 353 -0.22 -23.45 -11.06
CA PHE A 353 0.37 -22.50 -10.13
C PHE A 353 -0.09 -22.78 -8.69
N HIS A 354 0.73 -22.36 -7.72
CA HIS A 354 0.40 -22.38 -6.30
C HIS A 354 0.51 -20.96 -5.70
N LEU A 355 -0.18 -20.71 -4.58
CA LEU A 355 -0.01 -19.47 -3.84
C LEU A 355 1.33 -19.50 -3.09
N VAL A 356 2.09 -18.40 -3.09
CA VAL A 356 3.37 -18.28 -2.38
C VAL A 356 3.15 -17.90 -0.91
N TYR A 357 2.31 -16.90 -0.69
CA TYR A 357 1.80 -16.52 0.62
C TYR A 357 0.36 -17.01 0.68
N ASP A 358 0.15 -18.21 1.18
CA ASP A 358 -1.14 -18.92 1.12
C ASP A 358 -1.88 -18.90 2.46
N LYS A 359 -1.15 -18.77 3.56
CA LYS A 359 -1.71 -18.79 4.92
C LYS A 359 -1.55 -17.46 5.63
N ASP A 360 -2.50 -17.18 6.50
CA ASP A 360 -2.50 -16.11 7.47
C ASP A 360 -2.66 -16.73 8.87
N LEU A 361 -1.55 -17.25 9.40
CA LEU A 361 -1.51 -18.22 10.49
C LEU A 361 -2.23 -19.52 10.09
N ASP A 362 -3.32 -19.86 10.78
CA ASP A 362 -4.09 -21.10 10.57
C ASP A 362 -5.18 -20.96 9.49
N GLU A 363 -5.47 -19.72 9.05
CA GLU A 363 -6.48 -19.43 8.03
C GLU A 363 -5.84 -19.26 6.64
N ASP A 364 -6.62 -19.42 5.59
CA ASP A 364 -6.19 -19.03 4.25
C ASP A 364 -6.10 -17.51 4.13
N VAL A 365 -5.11 -17.02 3.36
CA VAL A 365 -5.05 -15.61 3.01
C VAL A 365 -6.33 -15.20 2.27
N SER A 366 -6.95 -14.11 2.73
CA SER A 366 -8.23 -13.65 2.17
C SER A 366 -8.12 -13.25 0.69
N ASP A 367 -9.24 -13.25 0.01
CA ASP A 367 -9.36 -12.66 -1.31
C ASP A 367 -9.40 -11.13 -1.18
N GLY A 368 -8.74 -10.43 -2.11
CA GLY A 368 -8.70 -8.99 -2.10
C GLY A 368 -7.97 -8.39 -3.31
N PHE A 369 -7.24 -7.31 -3.12
CA PHE A 369 -6.65 -6.54 -4.21
C PHE A 369 -5.43 -7.23 -4.85
N PHE A 370 -4.66 -7.98 -4.04
CA PHE A 370 -3.45 -8.72 -4.45
C PHE A 370 -3.45 -10.15 -3.93
N PHE A 371 -2.71 -10.97 -4.63
CA PHE A 371 -2.21 -12.24 -4.14
C PHE A 371 -0.89 -12.58 -4.84
N THR A 372 -0.26 -13.68 -4.46
CA THR A 372 1.05 -14.06 -4.95
C THR A 372 1.05 -15.50 -5.43
N VAL A 373 1.66 -15.75 -6.58
CA VAL A 373 1.74 -17.10 -7.15
C VAL A 373 3.16 -17.48 -7.55
N GLY A 374 3.46 -18.76 -7.40
CA GLY A 374 4.65 -19.44 -7.88
C GLY A 374 4.29 -20.58 -8.82
N TYR A 375 5.30 -21.13 -9.50
CA TYR A 375 5.15 -22.33 -10.33
C TYR A 375 6.28 -23.31 -9.98
N PRO A 376 6.01 -24.61 -9.87
CA PRO A 376 7.02 -25.58 -9.46
C PRO A 376 8.30 -25.51 -10.30
N GLY A 377 9.45 -25.39 -9.62
CA GLY A 377 10.76 -25.35 -10.25
C GLY A 377 11.09 -24.10 -11.05
N LYS A 378 10.29 -23.02 -10.96
CA LYS A 378 10.52 -21.77 -11.67
C LYS A 378 10.83 -20.60 -10.72
N THR A 379 11.81 -19.79 -11.07
CA THR A 379 12.10 -18.51 -10.43
C THR A 379 11.06 -17.45 -10.82
N GLY A 380 10.95 -16.37 -10.04
CA GLY A 380 10.07 -15.23 -10.36
C GLY A 380 10.38 -14.61 -11.74
N SER A 381 11.66 -14.56 -12.10
CA SER A 381 12.15 -14.10 -13.40
C SER A 381 11.64 -14.99 -14.55
N GLU A 382 11.82 -16.30 -14.44
CA GLU A 382 11.35 -17.28 -15.45
C GLU A 382 9.82 -17.24 -15.60
N LEU A 383 9.10 -17.07 -14.48
CA LEU A 383 7.64 -16.91 -14.49
C LEU A 383 7.24 -15.66 -15.27
N LEU A 384 7.82 -14.52 -14.93
CA LEU A 384 7.45 -13.24 -15.58
C LEU A 384 7.79 -13.26 -17.08
N LEU A 385 8.99 -13.74 -17.45
CA LEU A 385 9.39 -13.83 -18.86
C LEU A 385 8.49 -14.80 -19.65
N GLY A 386 8.13 -15.95 -19.06
CA GLY A 386 7.22 -16.90 -19.67
C GLY A 386 5.81 -16.32 -19.85
N LEU A 387 5.27 -15.68 -18.81
CA LEU A 387 3.95 -15.05 -18.86
C LEU A 387 3.88 -13.90 -19.88
N LEU A 388 4.91 -13.06 -19.97
CA LEU A 388 4.99 -11.99 -20.99
C LEU A 388 4.91 -12.57 -22.41
N ARG A 389 5.53 -13.72 -22.68
CA ARG A 389 5.41 -14.41 -23.98
C ARG A 389 4.01 -14.94 -24.24
N CYS A 390 3.23 -15.17 -23.18
CA CYS A 390 1.86 -15.68 -23.24
C CYS A 390 0.78 -14.58 -23.23
N GLY A 391 1.18 -13.31 -23.13
CA GLY A 391 0.26 -12.17 -23.12
C GLY A 391 -0.23 -11.79 -21.71
N VAL A 392 0.52 -12.11 -20.66
CA VAL A 392 0.21 -11.75 -19.26
C VAL A 392 1.39 -11.02 -18.64
N CYS A 393 1.14 -9.87 -18.03
CA CYS A 393 2.14 -9.08 -17.31
C CYS A 393 1.87 -9.07 -15.80
N ALA A 394 2.91 -9.17 -15.01
CA ALA A 394 2.89 -9.08 -13.54
C ALA A 394 4.18 -8.40 -13.04
N ILE A 395 4.48 -8.47 -11.74
CA ILE A 395 5.80 -8.12 -11.20
C ILE A 395 6.35 -9.28 -10.37
N THR A 396 7.67 -9.43 -10.33
CA THR A 396 8.32 -10.44 -9.51
C THR A 396 8.19 -10.12 -8.03
N LEU A 397 8.18 -11.13 -7.17
CA LEU A 397 8.22 -10.95 -5.72
C LEU A 397 9.55 -10.37 -5.25
N THR A 398 10.66 -10.64 -5.95
CA THR A 398 11.99 -10.05 -5.69
C THR A 398 11.91 -8.52 -5.72
N SER A 399 11.15 -7.92 -6.64
CA SER A 399 10.97 -6.46 -6.69
C SER A 399 10.29 -5.88 -5.44
N THR A 400 9.55 -6.69 -4.69
CA THR A 400 8.89 -6.34 -3.42
C THR A 400 9.72 -6.72 -2.19
N ARG A 401 10.98 -7.12 -2.40
CA ARG A 401 11.90 -7.58 -1.36
C ARG A 401 11.47 -8.88 -0.65
N SER A 402 10.62 -9.69 -1.28
CA SER A 402 10.38 -11.06 -0.84
C SER A 402 11.65 -11.89 -1.02
N THR A 403 11.86 -12.82 -0.09
CA THR A 403 12.89 -13.87 -0.20
C THR A 403 12.36 -15.12 -0.94
N ARG A 404 11.06 -15.11 -1.30
CA ARG A 404 10.37 -16.22 -1.97
C ARG A 404 10.27 -15.96 -3.47
N GLU A 405 10.38 -17.04 -4.24
CA GLU A 405 10.21 -16.99 -5.69
C GLU A 405 8.73 -16.89 -6.07
N GLY A 406 8.44 -16.13 -7.10
CA GLY A 406 7.08 -15.96 -7.61
C GLY A 406 6.81 -14.57 -8.14
N ILE A 407 5.53 -14.30 -8.38
CA ILE A 407 5.02 -13.02 -8.87
C ILE A 407 3.87 -12.51 -8.02
N ARG A 408 3.70 -11.19 -8.00
CA ARG A 408 2.51 -10.52 -7.47
C ARG A 408 1.47 -10.36 -8.56
N VAL A 409 0.24 -10.75 -8.26
CA VAL A 409 -0.94 -10.59 -9.10
C VAL A 409 -1.82 -9.50 -8.51
N CYS A 410 -2.16 -8.49 -9.31
CA CYS A 410 -3.16 -7.47 -8.99
C CYS A 410 -4.42 -7.71 -9.80
N VAL A 411 -5.59 -7.85 -9.15
CA VAL A 411 -6.84 -8.20 -9.81
C VAL A 411 -7.67 -6.98 -10.24
N SER A 412 -7.20 -5.78 -9.94
CA SER A 412 -8.01 -4.57 -10.07
C SER A 412 -8.48 -4.28 -11.51
N LEU A 413 -7.68 -4.65 -12.50
CA LEU A 413 -8.00 -4.43 -13.91
C LEU A 413 -8.76 -5.58 -14.58
N MET A 414 -9.07 -6.65 -13.87
CA MET A 414 -9.93 -7.74 -14.34
C MET A 414 -11.41 -7.31 -14.31
N LYS A 415 -11.85 -6.52 -15.30
CA LYS A 415 -13.12 -5.79 -15.28
C LYS A 415 -14.22 -6.45 -16.11
N SER A 416 -13.87 -7.22 -17.11
CA SER A 416 -14.80 -7.79 -18.09
C SER A 416 -14.56 -9.29 -18.26
N GLU A 417 -15.58 -10.00 -18.77
CA GLU A 417 -15.43 -11.42 -19.11
C GLU A 417 -14.28 -11.65 -20.09
N ASP A 418 -14.06 -10.72 -21.03
CA ASP A 418 -12.95 -10.80 -21.98
C ASP A 418 -11.58 -10.77 -21.28
N ASP A 419 -11.44 -10.07 -20.14
CA ASP A 419 -10.19 -10.04 -19.37
C ASP A 419 -9.91 -11.41 -18.76
N PHE A 420 -10.93 -12.10 -18.24
CA PHE A 420 -10.79 -13.45 -17.71
C PHE A 420 -10.49 -14.48 -18.80
N VAL A 421 -11.17 -14.42 -19.94
CA VAL A 421 -10.91 -15.31 -21.08
C VAL A 421 -9.48 -15.12 -21.61
N ARG A 422 -8.99 -13.88 -21.67
CA ARG A 422 -7.59 -13.63 -22.06
C ARG A 422 -6.61 -14.18 -21.04
N LEU A 423 -6.90 -14.03 -19.75
CA LEU A 423 -6.06 -14.59 -18.69
C LEU A 423 -6.00 -16.13 -18.80
N GLU A 424 -7.14 -16.79 -18.87
CA GLU A 424 -7.22 -18.25 -18.98
C GLU A 424 -6.39 -18.75 -20.17
N ARG A 425 -6.57 -18.14 -21.34
CA ARG A 425 -5.79 -18.45 -22.54
C ARG A 425 -4.28 -18.22 -22.34
N GLY A 426 -3.89 -17.13 -21.67
CA GLY A 426 -2.49 -16.85 -21.37
C GLY A 426 -1.87 -17.88 -20.44
N LEU A 427 -2.62 -18.31 -19.42
CA LEU A 427 -2.16 -19.34 -18.48
C LEU A 427 -2.10 -20.74 -19.11
N GLU A 428 -3.04 -21.09 -19.98
CA GLU A 428 -2.98 -22.35 -20.77
C GLU A 428 -1.73 -22.38 -21.66
N ARG A 429 -1.45 -21.29 -22.40
CA ARG A 429 -0.22 -21.15 -23.20
C ARG A 429 1.04 -21.30 -22.35
N PHE A 430 1.01 -20.74 -21.13
CA PHE A 430 2.13 -20.85 -20.19
C PHE A 430 2.35 -22.31 -19.76
N ARG A 431 1.29 -23.01 -19.38
CA ARG A 431 1.36 -24.43 -19.03
C ARG A 431 1.94 -25.26 -20.19
N GLU A 432 1.39 -25.10 -21.40
CA GLU A 432 1.89 -25.78 -22.59
C GLU A 432 3.38 -25.51 -22.86
N LEU A 433 3.84 -24.27 -22.63
CA LEU A 433 5.23 -23.87 -22.82
C LEU A 433 6.22 -24.69 -21.95
N PHE A 434 5.79 -25.09 -20.74
CA PHE A 434 6.65 -25.76 -19.77
C PHE A 434 6.34 -27.26 -19.58
N GLU A 435 5.18 -27.77 -20.00
CA GLU A 435 4.87 -29.20 -20.01
C GLU A 435 5.53 -29.93 -21.21
N THR A 436 5.85 -29.19 -22.27
CA THR A 436 6.46 -29.74 -23.51
C THR A 436 7.97 -29.56 -23.57
N ALA A 437 8.59 -28.94 -22.57
CA ALA A 437 10.03 -28.72 -22.45
C ALA A 437 10.66 -29.67 -21.43
#